data_40edd504978f9d5d98eb0abda522662b
#
_entry.id   40edd504978f9d5d98eb0abda522662b
#
_cell.length_a   1.000
_cell.length_b   1.000
_cell.length_c   1.000
_cell.angle_alpha   90.00
_cell.angle_beta   90.00
_cell.angle_gamma   90.00
#
_symmetry.space_group_name_H-M   'P 1'
#
loop_
_entity.id
_entity.type
_entity.pdbx_description
1 polymer ?
#
loop_
_entity_poly.entity_id
_entity_poly.type
_entity_poly.pdbx_seq_one_letter_code
_entity_poly.pdbx_strand_id
1 'polypeptide(L)'
;MTDTLESDQAPYLTILGKTGSPLGYMIRDFLHRNGVHFKWIELATDEQARAQAGVESLHDSRLPVCIFPDGTRLECPTIRQIIEKLGWFHDPSRPQYDLAIYGAGPAGLSAAVYGGSEGLATVLIERYAIGGQASSSSRIENYLGFPAGISGAELAERAREQACRFGTEMLLAREGVRGEFHPGQGIGYLKDGTKIVARATICATGIEYSRLSLPNEDRFLGAGRVLRSWGG
;
A
#
# COMPACT_ATOMS: atom_id res chain seq x y z
N MET A 1 21.18 -16.37 17.68
CA MET A 1 21.75 -16.44 16.33
C MET A 1 20.58 -16.17 15.39
N THR A 2 20.37 -14.91 15.09
CA THR A 2 19.33 -14.43 14.17
C THR A 2 20.02 -14.20 12.83
N ASP A 3 19.93 -15.20 11.96
CA ASP A 3 20.32 -15.07 10.57
C ASP A 3 19.28 -14.21 9.86
N THR A 4 19.60 -12.95 9.71
CA THR A 4 18.95 -12.03 8.78
C THR A 4 19.39 -12.47 7.38
N LEU A 5 18.55 -13.23 6.69
CA LEU A 5 18.66 -13.39 5.24
C LEU A 5 18.37 -12.00 4.63
N GLU A 6 19.41 -11.18 4.52
CA GLU A 6 19.43 -10.07 3.58
C GLU A 6 19.31 -10.68 2.19
N SER A 7 18.13 -10.54 1.58
CA SER A 7 17.95 -10.93 0.19
C SER A 7 18.89 -10.05 -0.65
N ASP A 8 19.76 -10.70 -1.40
CA ASP A 8 20.79 -10.13 -2.28
C ASP A 8 20.16 -9.45 -3.54
N GLN A 9 18.95 -8.91 -3.40
CA GLN A 9 18.29 -8.16 -4.44
C GLN A 9 18.64 -6.68 -4.31
N ALA A 10 19.18 -6.12 -5.39
CA ALA A 10 19.44 -4.69 -5.48
C ALA A 10 18.16 -3.89 -5.08
N PRO A 11 18.28 -2.83 -4.26
CA PRO A 11 17.12 -2.06 -3.82
C PRO A 11 16.41 -1.45 -5.02
N TYR A 12 15.09 -1.58 -5.07
CA TYR A 12 14.27 -1.01 -6.14
C TYR A 12 14.29 0.52 -6.14
N LEU A 13 14.50 1.14 -4.99
CA LEU A 13 14.72 2.58 -4.86
C LEU A 13 15.48 2.93 -3.59
N THR A 14 16.10 4.12 -3.59
CA THR A 14 16.72 4.71 -2.40
C THR A 14 15.90 5.89 -1.93
N ILE A 15 15.63 5.96 -0.63
CA ILE A 15 14.90 7.05 0.02
C ILE A 15 15.86 7.79 0.95
N LEU A 16 16.02 9.09 0.72
CA LEU A 16 16.80 9.98 1.59
C LEU A 16 15.82 10.87 2.38
N GLY A 17 15.95 10.86 3.68
CA GLY A 17 15.08 11.68 4.53
C GLY A 17 15.54 11.73 5.98
N LYS A 18 14.88 12.58 6.78
CA LYS A 18 15.19 12.71 8.21
C LYS A 18 14.30 11.81 9.06
N THR A 19 14.80 11.41 10.22
CA THR A 19 14.01 10.75 11.26
C THR A 19 12.83 11.64 11.68
N GLY A 20 11.68 11.02 11.96
CA GLY A 20 10.46 11.74 12.36
C GLY A 20 9.74 12.47 11.21
N SER A 21 10.14 12.24 9.95
CA SER A 21 9.37 12.71 8.79
C SER A 21 8.10 11.87 8.61
N PRO A 22 6.87 12.42 8.77
CA PRO A 22 5.64 11.66 8.57
C PRO A 22 5.53 11.10 7.16
N LEU A 23 5.88 11.89 6.14
CA LEU A 23 5.86 11.45 4.75
C LEU A 23 6.93 10.38 4.47
N GLY A 24 8.14 10.53 5.03
CA GLY A 24 9.19 9.52 4.93
C GLY A 24 8.77 8.19 5.58
N TYR A 25 8.05 8.25 6.69
CA TYR A 25 7.45 7.07 7.31
C TYR A 25 6.37 6.44 6.41
N MET A 26 5.43 7.24 5.91
CA MET A 26 4.34 6.76 5.06
C MET A 26 4.87 6.07 3.79
N ILE A 27 5.89 6.63 3.15
CA ILE A 27 6.49 6.04 1.94
C ILE A 27 7.15 4.70 2.28
N ARG A 28 7.94 4.63 3.36
CA ARG A 28 8.58 3.38 3.79
C ARG A 28 7.57 2.31 4.17
N ASP A 29 6.52 2.68 4.94
CA ASP A 29 5.44 1.77 5.32
C ASP A 29 4.71 1.24 4.07
N PHE A 30 4.38 2.14 3.13
CA PHE A 30 3.76 1.76 1.86
C PHE A 30 4.61 0.75 1.07
N LEU A 31 5.89 1.04 0.88
CA LEU A 31 6.80 0.19 0.10
C LEU A 31 7.00 -1.18 0.79
N HIS A 32 7.24 -1.16 2.11
CA HIS A 32 7.40 -2.38 2.90
C HIS A 32 6.17 -3.29 2.82
N ARG A 33 4.98 -2.72 2.97
CA ARG A 33 3.71 -3.47 2.93
C ARG A 33 3.35 -3.99 1.54
N ASN A 34 3.91 -3.42 0.49
CA ASN A 34 3.75 -3.87 -0.89
C ASN A 34 4.96 -4.68 -1.40
N GLY A 35 5.84 -5.15 -0.51
CA GLY A 35 6.96 -6.02 -0.86
C GLY A 35 8.05 -5.34 -1.70
N VAL A 36 8.09 -4.00 -1.75
CA VAL A 36 9.12 -3.27 -2.51
C VAL A 36 10.38 -3.12 -1.68
N HIS A 37 11.49 -3.68 -2.15
CA HIS A 37 12.78 -3.51 -1.52
C HIS A 37 13.31 -2.08 -1.74
N PHE A 38 13.65 -1.40 -0.67
CA PHE A 38 14.21 -0.05 -0.72
C PHE A 38 15.36 0.13 0.27
N LYS A 39 16.26 1.08 -0.04
CA LYS A 39 17.31 1.52 0.86
C LYS A 39 16.88 2.82 1.53
N TRP A 40 16.83 2.83 2.87
CA TRP A 40 16.64 4.07 3.63
C TRP A 40 17.99 4.66 3.99
N ILE A 41 18.21 5.93 3.67
CA ILE A 41 19.37 6.73 4.09
C ILE A 41 18.87 7.85 4.97
N GLU A 42 19.22 7.75 6.25
CA GLU A 42 18.89 8.78 7.23
C GLU A 42 19.85 9.96 7.12
N LEU A 43 19.26 11.14 6.97
CA LEU A 43 19.99 12.41 6.97
C LEU A 43 19.93 13.00 8.40
N ALA A 44 21.09 13.13 9.04
CA ALA A 44 21.20 13.61 10.41
C ALA A 44 21.70 15.06 10.51
N THR A 45 22.36 15.59 9.46
CA THR A 45 22.89 16.97 9.42
C THR A 45 22.56 17.67 8.10
N ASP A 46 22.61 19.00 8.11
CA ASP A 46 22.41 19.79 6.89
C ASP A 46 23.49 19.56 5.84
N GLU A 47 24.72 19.22 6.27
CA GLU A 47 25.82 18.83 5.36
C GLU A 47 25.47 17.56 4.60
N GLN A 48 24.91 16.56 5.29
CA GLN A 48 24.45 15.33 4.66
C GLN A 48 23.28 15.60 3.71
N ALA A 49 22.36 16.48 4.09
CA ALA A 49 21.23 16.87 3.24
C ALA A 49 21.72 17.51 1.93
N ARG A 50 22.73 18.39 1.99
CA ARG A 50 23.36 18.98 0.80
C ARG A 50 24.13 17.97 -0.03
N ALA A 51 24.95 17.16 0.60
CA ALA A 51 25.86 16.26 -0.10
C ALA A 51 25.14 15.06 -0.74
N GLN A 52 24.15 14.47 -0.05
CA GLN A 52 23.50 13.22 -0.48
C GLN A 52 22.15 13.46 -1.16
N ALA A 53 21.37 14.40 -0.63
CA ALA A 53 20.03 14.66 -1.16
C ALA A 53 19.97 15.92 -2.04
N GLY A 54 21.02 16.73 -2.14
CA GLY A 54 21.04 17.95 -2.95
C GLY A 54 20.02 18.99 -2.51
N VAL A 55 19.67 19.03 -1.23
CA VAL A 55 18.73 19.97 -0.63
C VAL A 55 19.44 20.87 0.38
N GLU A 56 18.89 22.03 0.70
CA GLU A 56 19.56 23.06 1.50
C GLU A 56 19.80 22.64 2.97
N SER A 57 18.80 21.95 3.56
CA SER A 57 18.83 21.56 4.97
C SER A 57 17.88 20.40 5.25
N LEU A 58 17.90 19.88 6.49
CA LEU A 58 16.92 18.89 6.98
C LEU A 58 15.48 19.41 7.05
N HIS A 59 15.27 20.72 6.89
CA HIS A 59 13.93 21.35 6.87
C HIS A 59 13.46 21.70 5.45
N ASP A 60 14.23 21.33 4.44
CA ASP A 60 13.87 21.58 3.06
C ASP A 60 12.59 20.82 2.69
N SER A 61 11.63 21.52 2.07
CA SER A 61 10.33 20.99 1.68
C SER A 61 10.39 19.90 0.61
N ARG A 62 11.54 19.75 -0.07
CA ARG A 62 11.81 18.71 -1.06
C ARG A 62 12.07 17.32 -0.43
N LEU A 63 12.30 17.25 0.89
CA LEU A 63 12.46 15.98 1.59
C LEU A 63 11.12 15.32 1.90
N PRO A 64 11.02 13.96 1.85
CA PRO A 64 12.07 13.01 1.47
C PRO A 64 12.30 12.97 -0.04
N VAL A 65 13.51 12.57 -0.44
CA VAL A 65 13.87 12.35 -1.84
C VAL A 65 13.90 10.85 -2.14
N CYS A 66 13.23 10.45 -3.21
CA CYS A 66 13.25 9.07 -3.73
C CYS A 66 14.06 9.01 -5.02
N ILE A 67 15.06 8.11 -5.07
CA ILE A 67 15.91 7.90 -6.25
C ILE A 67 15.70 6.48 -6.76
N PHE A 68 15.26 6.35 -8.00
CA PHE A 68 15.01 5.07 -8.66
C PHE A 68 16.27 4.55 -9.37
N PRO A 69 16.33 3.23 -9.71
CA PRO A 69 17.50 2.63 -10.37
C PRO A 69 17.85 3.25 -11.73
N ASP A 70 16.87 3.82 -12.42
CA ASP A 70 17.06 4.52 -13.71
C ASP A 70 17.57 5.96 -13.55
N GLY A 71 17.90 6.38 -12.32
CA GLY A 71 18.33 7.72 -12.00
C GLY A 71 17.20 8.74 -11.82
N THR A 72 15.94 8.35 -12.01
CA THR A 72 14.82 9.26 -11.76
C THR A 72 14.79 9.67 -10.30
N ARG A 73 14.67 10.96 -10.08
CA ARG A 73 14.61 11.57 -8.76
C ARG A 73 13.22 12.20 -8.56
N LEU A 74 12.54 11.83 -7.49
CA LEU A 74 11.30 12.44 -7.03
C LEU A 74 11.52 13.15 -5.69
N GLU A 75 11.14 14.40 -5.61
CA GLU A 75 11.24 15.25 -4.42
C GLU A 75 9.89 15.37 -3.75
N CYS A 76 9.82 15.10 -2.45
CA CYS A 76 8.59 15.11 -1.65
C CYS A 76 7.42 14.38 -2.36
N PRO A 77 7.63 13.14 -2.88
CA PRO A 77 6.65 12.50 -3.73
C PRO A 77 5.41 12.06 -2.96
N THR A 78 4.27 12.14 -3.61
CA THR A 78 3.07 11.44 -3.16
C THR A 78 3.18 9.94 -3.42
N ILE A 79 2.41 9.13 -2.69
CA ILE A 79 2.32 7.68 -2.93
C ILE A 79 1.91 7.40 -4.39
N ARG A 80 0.99 8.20 -4.94
CA ARG A 80 0.56 8.07 -6.33
C ARG A 80 1.73 8.22 -7.32
N GLN A 81 2.56 9.25 -7.17
CA GLN A 81 3.74 9.45 -8.03
C GLN A 81 4.72 8.26 -7.97
N ILE A 82 4.88 7.69 -6.78
CA ILE A 82 5.70 6.47 -6.61
C ILE A 82 5.08 5.30 -7.36
N ILE A 83 3.79 5.07 -7.23
CA ILE A 83 3.06 3.98 -7.91
C ILE A 83 3.10 4.15 -9.43
N GLU A 84 2.91 5.37 -9.94
CA GLU A 84 3.04 5.69 -11.36
C GLU A 84 4.45 5.36 -11.87
N LYS A 85 5.48 5.73 -11.10
CA LYS A 85 6.88 5.44 -11.45
C LYS A 85 7.21 3.94 -11.38
N LEU A 86 6.59 3.20 -10.47
CA LEU A 86 6.69 1.75 -10.38
C LEU A 86 5.92 1.02 -11.52
N GLY A 87 5.16 1.74 -12.32
CA GLY A 87 4.33 1.15 -13.37
C GLY A 87 3.10 0.41 -12.86
N TRP A 88 2.70 0.64 -11.61
CA TRP A 88 1.57 -0.05 -10.98
C TRP A 88 0.26 0.71 -11.12
N PHE A 89 0.32 1.96 -11.62
CA PHE A 89 -0.87 2.76 -11.85
C PHE A 89 -1.33 2.59 -13.30
N HIS A 90 -2.53 2.07 -13.47
CA HIS A 90 -3.17 1.93 -14.77
C HIS A 90 -4.67 2.19 -14.65
N ASP A 91 -5.31 2.50 -15.75
CA ASP A 91 -6.75 2.64 -15.83
C ASP A 91 -7.44 1.26 -15.91
N PRO A 92 -8.72 1.18 -15.52
CA PRO A 92 -9.48 -0.04 -15.65
C PRO A 92 -9.41 -0.59 -17.07
N SER A 93 -9.05 -1.87 -17.20
CA SER A 93 -8.88 -2.51 -18.52
C SER A 93 -10.20 -2.85 -19.21
N ARG A 94 -11.31 -2.79 -18.47
CA ARG A 94 -12.66 -3.19 -18.93
C ARG A 94 -13.69 -2.12 -18.67
N PRO A 95 -14.67 -1.94 -19.56
CA PRO A 95 -15.80 -1.03 -19.32
C PRO A 95 -16.76 -1.55 -18.22
N GLN A 96 -16.78 -2.87 -17.99
CA GLN A 96 -17.62 -3.52 -16.99
C GLN A 96 -16.96 -4.81 -16.50
N TYR A 97 -17.15 -5.08 -15.21
CA TYR A 97 -16.69 -6.29 -14.52
C TYR A 97 -17.88 -7.15 -14.05
N ASP A 98 -17.62 -8.43 -13.79
CA ASP A 98 -18.59 -9.27 -13.10
C ASP A 98 -18.57 -8.97 -11.59
N LEU A 99 -17.37 -8.71 -11.04
CA LEU A 99 -17.16 -8.46 -9.62
C LEU A 99 -16.18 -7.29 -9.40
N ALA A 100 -16.62 -6.30 -8.61
CA ALA A 100 -15.77 -5.24 -8.08
C ALA A 100 -15.58 -5.43 -6.57
N ILE A 101 -14.34 -5.41 -6.10
CA ILE A 101 -13.99 -5.60 -4.69
C ILE A 101 -13.28 -4.33 -4.20
N TYR A 102 -13.79 -3.72 -3.14
CA TYR A 102 -13.21 -2.53 -2.52
C TYR A 102 -12.49 -2.90 -1.23
N GLY A 103 -11.16 -2.78 -1.24
CA GLY A 103 -10.25 -3.11 -0.15
C GLY A 103 -9.50 -4.41 -0.39
N ALA A 104 -8.16 -4.36 -0.31
CA ALA A 104 -7.23 -5.48 -0.49
C ALA A 104 -6.71 -6.05 0.84
N GLY A 105 -7.51 -6.02 1.90
CA GLY A 105 -7.26 -6.78 3.12
C GLY A 105 -7.50 -8.28 2.90
N PRO A 106 -7.33 -9.14 3.93
CA PRO A 106 -7.49 -10.59 3.80
C PRO A 106 -8.84 -11.01 3.20
N ALA A 107 -9.93 -10.32 3.57
CA ALA A 107 -11.27 -10.59 3.04
C ALA A 107 -11.37 -10.27 1.54
N GLY A 108 -10.87 -9.09 1.13
CA GLY A 108 -10.91 -8.69 -0.28
C GLY A 108 -10.00 -9.53 -1.16
N LEU A 109 -8.80 -9.86 -0.69
CA LEU A 109 -7.87 -10.76 -1.40
C LEU A 109 -8.45 -12.16 -1.55
N SER A 110 -9.09 -12.71 -0.51
CA SER A 110 -9.79 -13.99 -0.61
C SER A 110 -10.90 -13.94 -1.64
N ALA A 111 -11.74 -12.91 -1.60
CA ALA A 111 -12.78 -12.72 -2.60
C ALA A 111 -12.23 -12.58 -4.02
N ALA A 112 -11.09 -11.90 -4.18
CA ALA A 112 -10.41 -11.74 -5.47
C ALA A 112 -9.88 -13.07 -6.02
N VAL A 113 -9.27 -13.91 -5.16
CA VAL A 113 -8.82 -15.25 -5.54
C VAL A 113 -10.00 -16.11 -6.01
N TYR A 114 -11.09 -16.15 -5.24
CA TYR A 114 -12.26 -16.95 -5.61
C TYR A 114 -12.95 -16.39 -6.85
N GLY A 115 -13.18 -15.07 -6.94
CA GLY A 115 -13.79 -14.46 -8.12
C GLY A 115 -13.01 -14.76 -9.40
N GLY A 116 -11.67 -14.59 -9.35
CA GLY A 116 -10.80 -14.92 -10.49
C GLY A 116 -10.81 -16.41 -10.83
N SER A 117 -10.74 -17.30 -9.83
CA SER A 117 -10.71 -18.75 -10.04
C SER A 117 -12.00 -19.29 -10.66
N GLU A 118 -13.14 -18.66 -10.41
CA GLU A 118 -14.44 -18.97 -11.06
C GLU A 118 -14.58 -18.35 -12.46
N GLY A 119 -13.53 -17.69 -12.98
CA GLY A 119 -13.50 -17.09 -14.30
C GLY A 119 -14.26 -15.77 -14.42
N LEU A 120 -14.62 -15.15 -13.30
CA LEU A 120 -15.27 -13.85 -13.30
C LEU A 120 -14.28 -12.75 -13.68
N ALA A 121 -14.71 -11.79 -14.50
CA ALA A 121 -13.98 -10.56 -14.72
C ALA A 121 -13.97 -9.75 -13.41
N THR A 122 -12.91 -9.91 -12.61
CA THR A 122 -12.80 -9.37 -11.27
C THR A 122 -11.84 -8.20 -11.22
N VAL A 123 -12.24 -7.10 -10.56
CA VAL A 123 -11.37 -5.97 -10.24
C VAL A 123 -11.33 -5.74 -8.74
N LEU A 124 -10.12 -5.55 -8.20
CA LEU A 124 -9.88 -5.21 -6.80
C LEU A 124 -9.29 -3.80 -6.73
N ILE A 125 -9.91 -2.95 -5.92
CA ILE A 125 -9.56 -1.54 -5.74
C ILE A 125 -8.98 -1.35 -4.34
N GLU A 126 -7.77 -0.79 -4.22
CA GLU A 126 -7.11 -0.55 -2.95
C GLU A 126 -6.59 0.89 -2.87
N ARG A 127 -6.94 1.56 -1.76
CA ARG A 127 -6.57 2.96 -1.55
C ARG A 127 -5.12 3.15 -1.12
N TYR A 128 -4.53 2.17 -0.43
CA TYR A 128 -3.20 2.34 0.17
C TYR A 128 -2.28 1.15 -0.11
N ALA A 129 -2.41 0.04 0.62
CA ALA A 129 -1.49 -1.08 0.53
C ALA A 129 -2.21 -2.42 0.61
N ILE A 130 -1.72 -3.36 -0.17
CA ILE A 130 -2.21 -4.75 -0.18
C ILE A 130 -2.00 -5.40 1.19
N GLY A 131 -2.96 -6.24 1.60
CA GLY A 131 -2.97 -6.92 2.88
C GLY A 131 -3.67 -6.16 4.01
N GLY A 132 -4.04 -4.87 3.80
CA GLY A 132 -4.76 -4.08 4.79
C GLY A 132 -4.06 -4.05 6.14
N GLN A 133 -4.79 -4.11 7.25
CA GLN A 133 -4.20 -4.11 8.60
C GLN A 133 -3.36 -5.37 8.89
N ALA A 134 -3.69 -6.49 8.26
CA ALA A 134 -2.99 -7.75 8.50
C ALA A 134 -1.53 -7.69 8.02
N SER A 135 -1.21 -6.94 6.96
CA SER A 135 0.15 -6.85 6.41
C SER A 135 1.19 -6.27 7.38
N SER A 136 0.75 -5.54 8.41
CA SER A 136 1.64 -5.02 9.46
C SER A 136 1.95 -6.00 10.59
N SER A 137 1.31 -7.18 10.61
CA SER A 137 1.53 -8.19 11.64
C SER A 137 2.82 -8.96 11.37
N SER A 138 3.70 -9.03 12.37
CA SER A 138 4.95 -9.79 12.27
C SER A 138 4.70 -11.29 12.14
N ARG A 139 3.60 -11.79 12.73
CA ARG A 139 3.20 -13.19 12.66
C ARG A 139 1.69 -13.35 12.82
N ILE A 140 1.09 -14.15 11.93
CA ILE A 140 -0.31 -14.56 11.94
C ILE A 140 -0.33 -16.07 12.10
N GLU A 141 -0.90 -16.59 13.18
CA GLU A 141 -0.88 -18.01 13.54
C GLU A 141 -2.25 -18.69 13.37
N ASN A 142 -3.29 -17.91 13.16
CA ASN A 142 -4.67 -18.38 13.05
C ASN A 142 -5.24 -18.30 11.62
N TYR A 143 -4.38 -18.16 10.59
CA TYR A 143 -4.83 -18.20 9.21
C TYR A 143 -4.75 -19.63 8.68
N LEU A 144 -5.85 -20.10 8.10
CA LEU A 144 -5.96 -21.46 7.58
C LEU A 144 -4.89 -21.75 6.52
N GLY A 145 -4.24 -22.94 6.65
CA GLY A 145 -3.18 -23.40 5.73
C GLY A 145 -1.75 -23.06 6.17
N PHE A 146 -1.58 -22.31 7.27
CA PHE A 146 -0.26 -21.91 7.79
C PHE A 146 -0.07 -22.37 9.25
N PRO A 147 0.13 -23.68 9.51
CA PRO A 147 0.21 -24.22 10.88
C PRO A 147 1.43 -23.72 11.66
N ALA A 148 2.49 -23.29 10.97
CA ALA A 148 3.67 -22.67 11.58
C ALA A 148 3.55 -21.15 11.71
N GLY A 149 2.42 -20.56 11.29
CA GLY A 149 2.25 -19.12 11.16
C GLY A 149 2.93 -18.55 9.91
N ILE A 150 2.61 -17.32 9.59
CA ILE A 150 3.16 -16.57 8.44
C ILE A 150 3.19 -15.09 8.80
N SER A 151 4.12 -14.31 8.25
CA SER A 151 4.06 -12.86 8.38
C SER A 151 2.88 -12.28 7.59
N GLY A 152 2.31 -11.18 8.08
CA GLY A 152 1.17 -10.54 7.39
C GLY A 152 1.54 -10.05 5.98
N ALA A 153 2.75 -9.54 5.81
CA ALA A 153 3.25 -9.10 4.51
C ALA A 153 3.37 -10.27 3.51
N GLU A 154 3.94 -11.39 3.95
CA GLU A 154 4.09 -12.59 3.10
C GLU A 154 2.72 -13.21 2.75
N LEU A 155 1.79 -13.24 3.71
CA LEU A 155 0.42 -13.71 3.46
C LEU A 155 -0.26 -12.86 2.39
N ALA A 156 -0.14 -11.54 2.51
CA ALA A 156 -0.72 -10.59 1.56
C ALA A 156 -0.14 -10.75 0.16
N GLU A 157 1.19 -10.91 0.06
CA GLU A 157 1.87 -11.10 -1.23
C GLU A 157 1.46 -12.41 -1.90
N ARG A 158 1.43 -13.52 -1.17
CA ARG A 158 0.97 -14.81 -1.71
C ARG A 158 -0.48 -14.73 -2.21
N ALA A 159 -1.36 -14.06 -1.48
CA ALA A 159 -2.75 -13.88 -1.89
C ALA A 159 -2.87 -12.97 -3.12
N ARG A 160 -2.06 -11.89 -3.21
CA ARG A 160 -1.96 -11.01 -4.38
C ARG A 160 -1.54 -11.81 -5.63
N GLU A 161 -0.44 -12.54 -5.52
CA GLU A 161 0.07 -13.37 -6.63
C GLU A 161 -0.98 -14.38 -7.10
N GLN A 162 -1.67 -15.02 -6.16
CA GLN A 162 -2.71 -15.99 -6.47
C GLN A 162 -3.89 -15.34 -7.20
N ALA A 163 -4.38 -14.19 -6.74
CA ALA A 163 -5.46 -13.45 -7.38
C ALA A 163 -5.07 -12.96 -8.79
N CYS A 164 -3.86 -12.42 -8.95
CA CYS A 164 -3.32 -12.01 -10.26
C CYS A 164 -3.20 -13.20 -11.23
N ARG A 165 -2.73 -14.36 -10.76
CA ARG A 165 -2.64 -15.58 -11.57
C ARG A 165 -3.99 -16.02 -12.11
N PHE A 166 -5.08 -15.78 -11.38
CA PHE A 166 -6.45 -16.04 -11.83
C PHE A 166 -7.07 -14.88 -12.63
N GLY A 167 -6.27 -13.87 -12.98
CA GLY A 167 -6.70 -12.78 -13.84
C GLY A 167 -7.48 -11.65 -13.14
N THR A 168 -7.45 -11.58 -11.81
CA THR A 168 -7.98 -10.42 -11.10
C THR A 168 -7.14 -9.19 -11.41
N GLU A 169 -7.79 -8.13 -11.87
CA GLU A 169 -7.17 -6.83 -12.07
C GLU A 169 -7.08 -6.06 -10.74
N MET A 170 -5.92 -5.44 -10.46
CA MET A 170 -5.71 -4.69 -9.22
C MET A 170 -5.47 -3.22 -9.52
N LEU A 171 -6.31 -2.35 -9.00
CA LEU A 171 -6.19 -0.90 -9.08
C LEU A 171 -5.70 -0.34 -7.75
N LEU A 172 -4.41 -0.02 -7.68
CA LEU A 172 -3.74 0.47 -6.47
C LEU A 172 -3.76 2.00 -6.39
N ALA A 173 -3.64 2.54 -5.17
CA ALA A 173 -3.76 3.97 -4.85
C ALA A 173 -5.04 4.61 -5.39
N ARG A 174 -6.11 3.84 -5.44
CA ARG A 174 -7.44 4.27 -5.89
C ARG A 174 -8.43 4.18 -4.75
N GLU A 175 -9.03 5.29 -4.38
CA GLU A 175 -9.99 5.39 -3.29
C GLU A 175 -11.42 5.46 -3.83
N GLY A 176 -12.26 4.51 -3.44
CA GLY A 176 -13.70 4.57 -3.69
C GLY A 176 -14.35 5.59 -2.77
N VAL A 177 -15.10 6.53 -3.34
CA VAL A 177 -15.71 7.62 -2.56
C VAL A 177 -17.24 7.58 -2.56
N ARG A 178 -17.84 6.90 -3.54
CA ARG A 178 -19.30 6.78 -3.66
C ARG A 178 -19.67 5.53 -4.43
N GLY A 179 -20.81 4.93 -4.08
CA GLY A 179 -21.41 3.83 -4.83
C GLY A 179 -22.89 4.10 -5.15
N GLU A 180 -23.32 3.68 -6.32
CA GLU A 180 -24.70 3.61 -6.73
C GLU A 180 -25.05 2.15 -7.04
N PHE A 181 -26.23 1.69 -6.59
CA PHE A 181 -26.64 0.31 -6.76
C PHE A 181 -27.99 0.26 -7.47
N HIS A 182 -28.02 -0.47 -8.58
CA HIS A 182 -29.19 -0.73 -9.38
C HIS A 182 -29.39 -2.26 -9.50
N PRO A 183 -30.59 -2.75 -9.85
CA PRO A 183 -30.77 -4.17 -10.10
C PRO A 183 -29.78 -4.72 -11.14
N GLY A 184 -28.90 -5.64 -10.70
CA GLY A 184 -27.88 -6.26 -11.56
C GLY A 184 -26.67 -5.38 -11.92
N GLN A 185 -26.53 -4.20 -11.33
CA GLN A 185 -25.40 -3.31 -11.61
C GLN A 185 -25.02 -2.44 -10.40
N GLY A 186 -23.75 -2.40 -10.07
CA GLY A 186 -23.16 -1.42 -9.15
C GLY A 186 -22.23 -0.47 -9.91
N ILE A 187 -22.23 0.80 -9.54
CA ILE A 187 -21.32 1.80 -10.08
C ILE A 187 -20.55 2.40 -8.91
N GLY A 188 -19.26 2.18 -8.88
CA GLY A 188 -18.35 2.83 -7.93
C GLY A 188 -17.68 4.04 -8.55
N TYR A 189 -17.59 5.12 -7.80
CA TYR A 189 -16.86 6.33 -8.18
C TYR A 189 -15.60 6.42 -7.35
N LEU A 190 -14.48 6.56 -8.04
CA LEU A 190 -13.17 6.75 -7.41
C LEU A 190 -12.87 8.24 -7.27
N LYS A 191 -12.00 8.58 -6.33
CA LYS A 191 -11.62 9.97 -6.00
C LYS A 191 -11.02 10.74 -7.17
N ASP A 192 -10.39 10.03 -8.10
CA ASP A 192 -9.79 10.60 -9.31
C ASP A 192 -10.79 10.76 -10.49
N GLY A 193 -12.07 10.49 -10.25
CA GLY A 193 -13.14 10.59 -11.25
C GLY A 193 -13.38 9.31 -12.05
N THR A 194 -12.55 8.28 -11.88
CA THR A 194 -12.74 6.98 -12.54
C THR A 194 -14.05 6.33 -12.08
N LYS A 195 -14.76 5.68 -13.00
CA LYS A 195 -15.95 4.88 -12.70
C LYS A 195 -15.65 3.40 -12.86
N ILE A 196 -16.07 2.61 -11.90
CA ILE A 196 -16.03 1.15 -11.95
C ILE A 196 -17.46 0.63 -12.02
N VAL A 197 -17.79 -0.05 -13.11
CA VAL A 197 -19.09 -0.67 -13.31
C VAL A 197 -18.95 -2.17 -13.10
N ALA A 198 -19.79 -2.78 -12.27
CA ALA A 198 -19.77 -4.22 -12.02
C ALA A 198 -21.17 -4.78 -11.80
N ARG A 199 -21.35 -6.08 -12.09
CA ARG A 199 -22.62 -6.79 -11.83
C ARG A 199 -22.83 -7.03 -10.34
N ALA A 200 -21.75 -7.29 -9.61
CA ALA A 200 -21.75 -7.47 -8.15
C ALA A 200 -20.61 -6.67 -7.52
N THR A 201 -20.81 -6.26 -6.27
CA THR A 201 -19.83 -5.48 -5.51
C THR A 201 -19.64 -6.07 -4.13
N ILE A 202 -18.38 -6.22 -3.71
CA ILE A 202 -17.99 -6.60 -2.35
C ILE A 202 -17.28 -5.41 -1.69
N CYS A 203 -17.83 -4.94 -0.58
CA CYS A 203 -17.19 -3.96 0.29
C CYS A 203 -16.37 -4.70 1.36
N ALA A 204 -15.04 -4.72 1.19
CA ALA A 204 -14.07 -5.33 2.10
C ALA A 204 -13.10 -4.28 2.65
N THR A 205 -13.60 -3.06 2.90
CA THR A 205 -12.79 -1.88 3.24
C THR A 205 -12.17 -1.92 4.64
N GLY A 206 -12.53 -2.92 5.44
CA GLY A 206 -11.97 -3.14 6.77
C GLY A 206 -12.40 -2.07 7.77
N ILE A 207 -11.47 -1.73 8.66
CA ILE A 207 -11.67 -0.72 9.72
C ILE A 207 -10.67 0.42 9.55
N GLU A 208 -11.04 1.58 10.02
CA GLU A 208 -10.16 2.73 10.20
C GLU A 208 -10.14 3.12 11.69
N TYR A 209 -8.93 3.29 12.23
CA TYR A 209 -8.79 3.69 13.62
C TYR A 209 -9.13 5.17 13.80
N SER A 210 -9.96 5.47 14.79
CA SER A 210 -10.23 6.84 15.19
C SER A 210 -8.95 7.50 15.69
N ARG A 211 -8.69 8.70 15.21
CA ARG A 211 -7.59 9.53 15.73
C ARG A 211 -8.03 10.25 16.99
N LEU A 212 -7.09 10.51 17.88
CA LEU A 212 -7.34 11.29 19.10
C LEU A 212 -7.52 12.78 18.81
N SER A 213 -7.14 13.22 17.60
CA SER A 213 -7.20 14.61 17.15
C SER A 213 -6.49 15.59 18.09
N LEU A 214 -5.38 15.14 18.68
CA LEU A 214 -4.58 15.97 19.56
C LEU A 214 -3.70 16.95 18.77
N PRO A 215 -3.42 18.14 19.30
CA PRO A 215 -2.47 19.05 18.70
C PRO A 215 -1.12 18.38 18.46
N ASN A 216 -0.56 18.52 17.26
CA ASN A 216 0.71 17.93 16.82
C ASN A 216 0.75 16.39 16.78
N GLU A 217 -0.37 15.70 16.78
CA GLU A 217 -0.44 14.23 16.72
C GLU A 217 0.38 13.68 15.53
N ASP A 218 0.32 14.35 14.38
CA ASP A 218 1.03 13.93 13.16
C ASP A 218 2.55 13.91 13.31
N ARG A 219 3.12 14.71 14.23
CA ARG A 219 4.56 14.71 14.51
C ARG A 219 5.06 13.43 15.18
N PHE A 220 4.16 12.66 15.75
CA PHE A 220 4.47 11.41 16.46
C PHE A 220 4.11 10.15 15.64
N LEU A 221 3.59 10.30 14.43
CA LEU A 221 3.39 9.19 13.51
C LEU A 221 4.75 8.59 13.13
N GLY A 222 4.92 7.28 13.41
CA GLY A 222 6.19 6.57 13.18
C GLY A 222 7.29 6.85 14.21
N ALA A 223 7.06 7.71 15.19
CA ALA A 223 8.03 8.07 16.25
C ALA A 223 7.63 7.51 17.63
N GLY A 224 7.20 6.24 17.68
CA GLY A 224 6.92 5.52 18.93
C GLY A 224 5.47 5.51 19.39
N ARG A 225 4.53 6.13 18.68
CA ARG A 225 3.11 6.03 18.98
C ARG A 225 2.46 4.93 18.14
N VAL A 226 2.18 3.80 18.77
CA VAL A 226 1.34 2.74 18.23
C VAL A 226 -0.11 3.05 18.63
N LEU A 227 -0.95 3.42 17.68
CA LEU A 227 -2.40 3.42 17.88
C LEU A 227 -2.85 1.96 17.91
N ARG A 228 -2.93 1.35 19.09
CA ARG A 228 -3.60 0.06 19.27
C ARG A 228 -5.06 0.34 19.56
N SER A 229 -5.97 -0.18 18.74
CA SER A 229 -7.35 -0.34 19.18
C SER A 229 -7.36 -1.38 20.29
N TRP A 230 -7.87 -1.02 21.45
CA TRP A 230 -8.35 -1.98 22.42
C TRP A 230 -9.72 -2.45 21.89
N GLY A 231 -9.75 -3.59 21.22
CA GLY A 231 -10.97 -4.33 21.03
C GLY A 231 -11.09 -5.29 22.19
N GLY A 232 -12.11 -5.10 23.02
CA GLY A 232 -12.57 -6.12 23.95
C GLY A 232 -13.25 -7.25 23.18
#